data_2c2ef09cc5f593130868ca73eb99931e
#
_entry.id   2c2ef09cc5f593130868ca73eb99931e
#
_cell.length_a   1.000
_cell.length_b   1.000
_cell.length_c   1.000
_cell.angle_alpha   90.00
_cell.angle_beta   90.00
_cell.angle_gamma   90.00
#
_symmetry.space_group_name_H-M   'P 1'
#
loop_
_entity.id
_entity.type
_entity.pdbx_description
1 polymer ?
#
loop_
_entity_poly.entity_id
_entity_poly.type
_entity_poly.pdbx_seq_one_letter_code
_entity_poly.pdbx_strand_id
1 'polypeptide(L)'
;MEVKTYLNPKWWLIVIGAAFFLLGAGNYLGAEGASEDAYTDPTDRDVFYEQTFGLFSMSLAAMALSTGLFVKGRGLAMLTMISSVAVIIFFVLHYNAGEVVEYGYNNLAVTITLSSILGLMGIGGYLHLEDE
;
A
#
# COMPACT_ATOMS: atom_id res chain seq x y z
N MET A 1 -3.56 -10.77 26.79
CA MET A 1 -4.29 -10.17 25.64
C MET A 1 -3.77 -10.85 24.40
N GLU A 2 -4.62 -11.49 23.62
CA GLU A 2 -4.16 -12.35 22.52
C GLU A 2 -3.68 -11.52 21.34
N VAL A 3 -2.49 -11.81 20.83
CA VAL A 3 -1.89 -11.18 19.62
C VAL A 3 -2.88 -11.16 18.44
N LYS A 4 -3.68 -12.20 18.31
CA LYS A 4 -4.74 -12.35 17.31
C LYS A 4 -5.75 -11.18 17.33
N THR A 5 -6.08 -10.62 18.49
CA THR A 5 -7.02 -9.49 18.61
C THR A 5 -6.45 -8.20 18.02
N TYR A 6 -5.15 -7.94 18.17
CA TYR A 6 -4.50 -6.75 17.61
C TYR A 6 -4.22 -6.88 16.12
N LEU A 7 -3.95 -8.10 15.67
CA LEU A 7 -3.69 -8.39 14.26
C LEU A 7 -4.97 -8.78 13.50
N ASN A 8 -6.10 -8.14 13.82
CA ASN A 8 -7.38 -8.41 13.15
C ASN A 8 -7.37 -7.90 11.69
N PRO A 9 -7.49 -8.79 10.69
CA PRO A 9 -7.39 -8.46 9.26
C PRO A 9 -8.32 -7.34 8.82
N LYS A 10 -9.54 -7.30 9.35
CA LYS A 10 -10.54 -6.30 9.02
C LYS A 10 -10.04 -4.88 9.30
N TRP A 11 -9.55 -4.66 10.52
CA TRP A 11 -9.10 -3.32 10.92
C TRP A 11 -7.82 -2.91 10.23
N TRP A 12 -6.91 -3.86 10.00
CA TRP A 12 -5.68 -3.60 9.24
C TRP A 12 -5.99 -3.16 7.80
N LEU A 13 -6.88 -3.87 7.09
CA LEU A 13 -7.28 -3.48 5.73
C LEU A 13 -7.99 -2.13 5.69
N ILE A 14 -8.85 -1.83 6.68
CA ILE A 14 -9.54 -0.54 6.74
C ILE A 14 -8.55 0.61 6.99
N VAL A 15 -7.67 0.48 7.99
CA VAL A 15 -6.74 1.54 8.37
C VAL A 15 -5.71 1.77 7.26
N ILE A 16 -5.09 0.70 6.77
CA ILE A 16 -4.09 0.78 5.70
C ILE A 16 -4.75 1.27 4.41
N GLY A 17 -5.93 0.74 4.05
CA GLY A 17 -6.67 1.19 2.88
C GLY A 17 -7.04 2.67 2.94
N ALA A 18 -7.51 3.16 4.09
CA ALA A 18 -7.81 4.59 4.25
C ALA A 18 -6.54 5.45 4.12
N ALA A 19 -5.43 5.04 4.73
CA ALA A 19 -4.17 5.77 4.64
C ALA A 19 -3.66 5.84 3.18
N PHE A 20 -3.63 4.71 2.47
CA PHE A 20 -3.20 4.68 1.06
C PHE A 20 -4.16 5.40 0.12
N PHE A 21 -5.46 5.41 0.43
CA PHE A 21 -6.42 6.20 -0.35
C PHE A 21 -6.12 7.70 -0.23
N LEU A 22 -5.88 8.19 0.99
CA LEU A 22 -5.54 9.60 1.23
C LEU A 22 -4.19 9.97 0.61
N LEU A 23 -3.18 9.11 0.73
CA LEU A 23 -1.88 9.32 0.09
C LEU A 23 -2.01 9.36 -1.43
N GLY A 24 -2.77 8.44 -2.03
CA GLY A 24 -3.01 8.43 -3.46
C GLY A 24 -3.77 9.66 -3.95
N ALA A 25 -4.77 10.13 -3.19
CA ALA A 25 -5.49 11.37 -3.48
C ALA A 25 -4.56 12.59 -3.38
N GLY A 26 -3.70 12.64 -2.37
CA GLY A 26 -2.69 13.68 -2.22
C GLY A 26 -1.73 13.72 -3.41
N ASN A 27 -1.23 12.55 -3.83
CA ASN A 27 -0.35 12.44 -4.98
C ASN A 27 -1.02 12.83 -6.31
N TYR A 28 -2.29 12.46 -6.49
CA TYR A 28 -3.06 12.84 -7.68
C TYR A 28 -3.30 14.36 -7.76
N LEU A 29 -3.73 14.94 -6.65
CA LEU A 29 -4.06 16.39 -6.58
C LEU A 29 -2.81 17.29 -6.55
N GLY A 30 -1.72 16.81 -5.98
CA GLY A 30 -0.44 17.49 -5.85
C GLY A 30 0.64 17.00 -6.82
N ALA A 31 0.26 16.40 -7.95
CA ALA A 31 1.19 15.72 -8.85
C ALA A 31 2.28 16.63 -9.43
N GLU A 32 2.00 17.92 -9.64
CA GLU A 32 3.02 18.90 -10.06
C GLU A 32 4.13 19.00 -9.01
N GLY A 33 3.78 19.30 -7.77
CA GLY A 33 4.76 19.36 -6.68
C GLY A 33 5.44 18.02 -6.42
N ALA A 34 4.70 16.90 -6.52
CA ALA A 34 5.29 15.57 -6.38
C ALA A 34 6.33 15.29 -7.47
N SER A 35 6.09 15.72 -8.70
CA SER A 35 7.05 15.55 -9.79
C SER A 35 8.28 16.44 -9.62
N GLU A 36 8.12 17.66 -9.12
CA GLU A 36 9.24 18.56 -8.81
C GLU A 36 10.17 17.99 -7.72
N ASP A 37 9.60 17.32 -6.71
CA ASP A 37 10.37 16.68 -5.64
C ASP A 37 11.00 15.35 -6.07
N ALA A 38 10.38 14.64 -7.01
CA ALA A 38 10.76 13.29 -7.41
C ALA A 38 11.79 13.24 -8.55
N TYR A 39 11.78 14.21 -9.45
CA TYR A 39 12.58 14.18 -10.68
C TYR A 39 13.43 15.44 -10.86
N THR A 40 14.60 15.27 -11.46
CA THR A 40 15.41 16.39 -11.93
C THR A 40 14.84 16.89 -13.26
N ASP A 41 14.49 18.17 -13.34
CA ASP A 41 13.85 18.80 -14.52
C ASP A 41 12.55 18.08 -14.99
N PRO A 42 11.49 18.05 -14.12
CA PRO A 42 10.27 17.31 -14.41
C PRO A 42 9.55 17.85 -15.66
N THR A 43 8.91 16.95 -16.37
CA THR A 43 8.12 17.21 -17.57
C THR A 43 6.63 16.93 -17.32
N ASP A 44 5.75 17.34 -18.24
CA ASP A 44 4.32 17.00 -18.21
C ASP A 44 4.08 15.48 -18.14
N ARG A 45 5.03 14.68 -18.66
CA ARG A 45 4.98 13.22 -18.61
C ARG A 45 5.17 12.72 -17.18
N ASP A 46 6.06 13.35 -16.42
CA ASP A 46 6.35 12.98 -15.03
C ASP A 46 5.16 13.33 -14.14
N VAL A 47 4.55 14.50 -14.36
CA VAL A 47 3.27 14.87 -13.70
C VAL A 47 2.18 13.83 -14.00
N PHE A 48 2.05 13.40 -15.26
CA PHE A 48 1.08 12.35 -15.63
C PHE A 48 1.37 11.02 -14.93
N TYR A 49 2.64 10.64 -14.75
CA TYR A 49 2.99 9.42 -14.04
C TYR A 49 2.63 9.52 -12.55
N GLU A 50 2.88 10.64 -11.90
CA GLU A 50 2.47 10.87 -10.51
C GLU A 50 0.94 10.84 -10.36
N GLN A 51 0.18 11.46 -11.26
CA GLN A 51 -1.27 11.36 -11.29
C GLN A 51 -1.74 9.90 -11.46
N THR A 52 -1.14 9.18 -12.39
CA THR A 52 -1.47 7.78 -12.65
C THR A 52 -1.18 6.90 -11.43
N PHE A 53 -0.03 7.10 -10.78
CA PHE A 53 0.31 6.40 -9.54
C PHE A 53 -0.69 6.69 -8.43
N GLY A 54 -1.11 7.96 -8.27
CA GLY A 54 -2.14 8.35 -7.31
C GLY A 54 -3.48 7.64 -7.56
N LEU A 55 -3.94 7.61 -8.82
CA LEU A 55 -5.19 6.92 -9.21
C LEU A 55 -5.14 5.42 -8.96
N PHE A 56 -4.03 4.75 -9.32
CA PHE A 56 -3.84 3.32 -9.03
C PHE A 56 -3.83 3.05 -7.53
N SER A 57 -3.11 3.86 -6.76
CA SER A 57 -3.07 3.76 -5.30
C SER A 57 -4.46 3.87 -4.68
N MET A 58 -5.26 4.87 -5.09
CA MET A 58 -6.65 5.01 -4.64
C MET A 58 -7.52 3.81 -5.03
N SER A 59 -7.35 3.28 -6.23
CA SER A 59 -8.13 2.13 -6.70
C SER A 59 -7.84 0.87 -5.87
N LEU A 60 -6.57 0.56 -5.62
CA LEU A 60 -6.15 -0.57 -4.77
C LEU A 60 -6.60 -0.36 -3.32
N ALA A 61 -6.50 0.86 -2.82
CA ALA A 61 -6.96 1.22 -1.48
C ALA A 61 -8.49 1.07 -1.32
N ALA A 62 -9.27 1.46 -2.33
CA ALA A 62 -10.70 1.24 -2.35
C ALA A 62 -11.07 -0.26 -2.33
N MET A 63 -10.31 -1.10 -3.05
CA MET A 63 -10.47 -2.56 -3.00
C MET A 63 -10.15 -3.12 -1.61
N ALA A 64 -9.07 -2.64 -0.95
CA ALA A 64 -8.71 -3.05 0.41
C ALA A 64 -9.79 -2.64 1.41
N LEU A 65 -10.31 -1.40 1.34
CA LEU A 65 -11.40 -0.91 2.17
C LEU A 65 -12.67 -1.75 1.97
N SER A 66 -13.05 -2.03 0.73
CA SER A 66 -14.22 -2.85 0.40
C SER A 66 -14.06 -4.27 0.95
N THR A 67 -12.87 -4.85 0.81
CA THR A 67 -12.55 -6.17 1.37
C THR A 67 -12.70 -6.17 2.89
N GLY A 68 -12.11 -5.19 3.59
CA GLY A 68 -12.20 -5.06 5.04
C GLY A 68 -13.63 -4.82 5.55
N LEU A 69 -14.48 -4.14 4.77
CA LEU A 69 -15.85 -3.82 5.16
C LEU A 69 -16.83 -4.97 4.88
N PHE A 70 -16.70 -5.66 3.75
CA PHE A 70 -17.73 -6.55 3.24
C PHE A 70 -17.36 -8.04 3.26
N VAL A 71 -16.06 -8.39 3.28
CA VAL A 71 -15.60 -9.78 3.34
C VAL A 71 -15.40 -10.22 4.80
N LYS A 72 -15.68 -11.48 5.10
CA LYS A 72 -15.58 -12.06 6.45
C LYS A 72 -14.90 -13.43 6.43
N GLY A 73 -14.58 -13.93 7.63
CA GLY A 73 -14.06 -15.28 7.86
C GLY A 73 -12.79 -15.56 7.04
N ARG A 74 -12.64 -16.82 6.64
CA ARG A 74 -11.48 -17.31 5.90
C ARG A 74 -11.17 -16.52 4.61
N GLY A 75 -12.20 -16.03 3.92
CA GLY A 75 -12.04 -15.21 2.70
C GLY A 75 -11.30 -13.91 2.99
N LEU A 76 -11.67 -13.21 4.07
CA LEU A 76 -10.99 -12.01 4.52
C LEU A 76 -9.53 -12.30 4.88
N ALA A 77 -9.28 -13.37 5.63
CA ALA A 77 -7.95 -13.79 6.05
C ALA A 77 -7.03 -14.07 4.85
N MET A 78 -7.51 -14.86 3.88
CA MET A 78 -6.77 -15.19 2.66
C MET A 78 -6.46 -13.95 1.80
N LEU A 79 -7.45 -13.09 1.57
CA LEU A 79 -7.26 -11.87 0.80
C LEU A 79 -6.26 -10.92 1.47
N THR A 80 -6.30 -10.83 2.80
CA THR A 80 -5.33 -10.04 3.57
C THR A 80 -3.92 -10.56 3.41
N MET A 81 -3.70 -11.88 3.48
CA MET A 81 -2.38 -12.49 3.26
C MET A 81 -1.87 -12.25 1.84
N ILE A 82 -2.70 -12.53 0.83
CA ILE A 82 -2.32 -12.39 -0.58
C ILE A 82 -1.99 -10.94 -0.89
N SER A 83 -2.85 -10.00 -0.46
CA SER A 83 -2.63 -8.57 -0.67
C SER A 83 -1.35 -8.09 0.00
N SER A 84 -1.07 -8.55 1.22
CA SER A 84 0.15 -8.22 1.96
C SER A 84 1.40 -8.63 1.18
N VAL A 85 1.47 -9.87 0.74
CA VAL A 85 2.61 -10.40 -0.04
C VAL A 85 2.75 -9.65 -1.37
N ALA A 86 1.65 -9.43 -2.09
CA ALA A 86 1.67 -8.74 -3.38
C ALA A 86 2.19 -7.29 -3.26
N VAL A 87 1.75 -6.56 -2.23
CA VAL A 87 2.18 -5.17 -2.02
C VAL A 87 3.63 -5.10 -1.51
N ILE A 88 4.09 -6.05 -0.70
CA ILE A 88 5.52 -6.14 -0.31
C ILE A 88 6.39 -6.35 -1.56
N ILE A 89 6.02 -7.29 -2.43
CA ILE A 89 6.73 -7.52 -3.69
C ILE A 89 6.76 -6.23 -4.53
N PHE A 90 5.62 -5.54 -4.64
CA PHE A 90 5.55 -4.26 -5.34
C PHE A 90 6.54 -3.24 -4.76
N PHE A 91 6.59 -3.05 -3.44
CA PHE A 91 7.51 -2.08 -2.82
C PHE A 91 8.98 -2.44 -3.05
N VAL A 92 9.34 -3.72 -2.99
CA VAL A 92 10.71 -4.17 -3.28
C VAL A 92 11.09 -3.91 -4.74
N LEU A 93 10.21 -4.23 -5.68
CA LEU A 93 10.45 -4.00 -7.10
C LEU A 93 10.47 -2.50 -7.44
N HIS A 94 9.57 -1.72 -6.84
CA HIS A 94 9.51 -0.28 -7.00
C HIS A 94 10.79 0.40 -6.48
N TYR A 95 11.26 -0.01 -5.29
CA TYR A 95 12.52 0.47 -4.73
C TYR A 95 13.69 0.20 -5.69
N ASN A 96 13.84 -1.03 -6.16
CA ASN A 96 14.92 -1.37 -7.09
C ASN A 96 14.84 -0.59 -8.41
N ALA A 97 13.63 -0.37 -8.94
CA ALA A 97 13.44 0.44 -10.14
C ALA A 97 13.76 1.92 -9.88
N GLY A 98 13.37 2.44 -8.73
CA GLY A 98 13.64 3.81 -8.32
C GLY A 98 15.13 4.14 -8.16
N GLU A 99 15.94 3.17 -7.67
CA GLU A 99 17.40 3.31 -7.60
C GLU A 99 18.04 3.53 -8.98
N VAL A 100 17.50 2.89 -10.02
CA VAL A 100 18.04 2.99 -11.39
C VAL A 100 17.80 4.39 -12.00
N VAL A 101 16.69 5.03 -11.63
CA VAL A 101 16.28 6.33 -12.18
C VAL A 101 16.49 7.49 -11.21
N GLU A 102 17.12 7.22 -10.07
CA GLU A 102 17.38 8.24 -9.02
C GLU A 102 16.09 8.94 -8.55
N TYR A 103 14.99 8.17 -8.39
CA TYR A 103 13.69 8.69 -7.99
C TYR A 103 13.74 9.32 -6.59
N GLY A 104 13.39 10.59 -6.47
CA GLY A 104 13.60 11.39 -5.25
C GLY A 104 12.89 10.87 -4.00
N TYR A 105 11.74 10.20 -4.16
CA TYR A 105 11.05 9.55 -3.03
C TYR A 105 11.56 8.15 -2.73
N ASN A 106 12.56 7.65 -3.45
CA ASN A 106 13.10 6.32 -3.23
C ASN A 106 13.87 6.25 -1.90
N ASN A 107 13.30 5.61 -0.90
CA ASN A 107 13.85 5.56 0.45
C ASN A 107 13.79 4.15 1.03
N LEU A 108 14.95 3.55 1.26
CA LEU A 108 15.06 2.19 1.80
C LEU A 108 14.40 2.04 3.18
N ALA A 109 14.56 3.02 4.06
CA ALA A 109 13.97 2.94 5.41
C ALA A 109 12.44 2.97 5.35
N VAL A 110 11.86 3.78 4.46
CA VAL A 110 10.40 3.82 4.22
C VAL A 110 9.95 2.49 3.64
N THR A 111 10.64 1.95 2.66
CA THR A 111 10.32 0.66 2.03
C THR A 111 10.33 -0.48 3.06
N ILE A 112 11.36 -0.54 3.92
CA ILE A 112 11.45 -1.55 4.99
C ILE A 112 10.30 -1.38 5.99
N THR A 113 10.02 -0.14 6.41
CA THR A 113 8.96 0.15 7.39
C THR A 113 7.59 -0.26 6.86
N LEU A 114 7.24 0.15 5.64
CA LEU A 114 5.97 -0.21 5.01
C LEU A 114 5.85 -1.72 4.78
N SER A 115 6.93 -2.37 4.32
CA SER A 115 6.95 -3.83 4.15
C SER A 115 6.78 -4.56 5.47
N SER A 116 7.34 -4.06 6.57
CA SER A 116 7.18 -4.63 7.91
C SER A 116 5.74 -4.50 8.41
N ILE A 117 5.11 -3.33 8.22
CA ILE A 117 3.69 -3.11 8.57
C ILE A 117 2.79 -4.07 7.78
N LEU A 118 3.04 -4.21 6.48
CA LEU A 118 2.30 -5.14 5.63
C LEU A 118 2.57 -6.61 6.02
N GLY A 119 3.80 -6.93 6.45
CA GLY A 119 4.13 -8.24 7.00
C GLY A 119 3.29 -8.59 8.22
N LEU A 120 3.13 -7.64 9.16
CA LEU A 120 2.24 -7.81 10.31
C LEU A 120 0.78 -8.00 9.88
N MET A 121 0.32 -7.27 8.88
CA MET A 121 -1.01 -7.47 8.29
C MET A 121 -1.17 -8.88 7.72
N GLY A 122 -0.16 -9.39 7.00
CA GLY A 122 -0.15 -10.75 6.46
C GLY A 122 -0.17 -11.81 7.56
N ILE A 123 0.60 -11.63 8.64
CA ILE A 123 0.56 -12.49 9.83
C ILE A 123 -0.83 -12.47 10.45
N GLY A 124 -1.46 -11.30 10.54
CA GLY A 124 -2.86 -11.17 10.99
C GLY A 124 -3.80 -12.03 10.16
N GLY A 125 -3.70 -11.98 8.83
CA GLY A 125 -4.45 -12.86 7.94
C GLY A 125 -4.20 -14.34 8.24
N TYR A 126 -2.94 -14.73 8.38
CA TYR A 126 -2.58 -16.12 8.70
C TYR A 126 -3.20 -16.62 10.00
N LEU A 127 -3.14 -15.82 11.06
CA LEU A 127 -3.71 -16.18 12.37
C LEU A 127 -5.24 -16.35 12.36
N HIS A 128 -5.92 -15.80 11.35
CA HIS A 128 -7.38 -15.83 11.21
C HIS A 128 -7.86 -16.79 10.12
N LEU A 129 -7.00 -17.63 9.56
CA LEU A 129 -7.37 -18.57 8.48
C LEU A 129 -8.41 -19.63 8.90
N GLU A 130 -8.48 -19.94 10.19
CA GLU A 130 -9.41 -20.94 10.73
C GLU A 130 -10.68 -20.30 11.31
N ASP A 131 -10.83 -18.98 11.23
CA ASP A 131 -12.03 -18.28 11.66
C ASP A 131 -13.16 -18.50 10.65
N GLU A 132 -14.34 -18.88 11.11
CA GLU A 132 -15.55 -19.07 10.33
C GLU A 132 -16.30 -17.74 10.04
#